data_efd17648a10b2c50bcec6d8ec8cbf37d
#
_entry.id   efd17648a10b2c50bcec6d8ec8cbf37d
#
_cell.length_a   1.000
_cell.length_b   1.000
_cell.length_c   1.000
_cell.angle_alpha   90.00
_cell.angle_beta   90.00
_cell.angle_gamma   90.00
#
_symmetry.space_group_name_H-M   'P 1'
#
loop_
_entity.id
_entity.type
_entity.pdbx_description
1 polymer ?
#
loop_
_entity_poly.entity_id
_entity_poly.type
_entity_poly.pdbx_seq_one_letter_code
_entity_poly.pdbx_strand_id
1 'polypeptide(L)'
;MSRHARRTFINDETAEALRRLIDPSRLRLWPVIWVVAVCISATVIGLAGPNWLASRGHQLAEPRITAAGPASPPARVCGNDAMLGGGPSSAPPGAVTVPAGDNSAIDWGQRHTTYWFAPGVHTLGSGQYTQIFPGTGSTFTGAPGAVLDGKRTNYYAFGGEARGVTISYLTIRGFGRRGGNQDEGVVNHNSAAGWTIDHSTLEDNAGAGTMLGSRNTLSFNCLRDNQQYGFSAYSRAGPAHIVIDHNEITGNDTYNWEKRNPGCGCTGGGKFWNVNGAVIKGNWVHRNHSVGLWADTNNRGFDIEGNYIEGNYSSGLIYEISYNALIKGNAFVRNGLGAGPANPGFPTGAIYLSESGSDSRVPGRYGHTFAITENTFKNNWGGVILWENADRFCASPANTSTGDCTLVNPGVVTVKSCNAGNIAHRPFYSDCRWKTQNVSVNHNIFDFSPASIGPACTISNDCGIQGIFSQFGSYPSWSPYRGFVAENHIMFDQNNHFSANIYKGPWRFMAHEQGNVVPWVLWQGSPYDQDGNSTTNTRGA
;
A
#
# COMPACT_ATOMS: atom_id res chain seq x y z
N MET A 1 -15.28 -17.45 17.81
CA MET A 1 -15.19 -18.90 18.04
C MET A 1 -15.24 -19.60 16.71
N SER A 2 -14.12 -20.04 16.20
CA SER A 2 -13.95 -21.28 15.45
C SER A 2 -12.46 -21.43 15.13
N ARG A 3 -11.79 -22.30 15.84
CA ARG A 3 -10.49 -22.88 15.48
C ARG A 3 -10.74 -23.90 14.39
N HIS A 4 -10.09 -23.75 13.23
CA HIS A 4 -9.75 -24.84 12.30
C HIS A 4 -8.76 -24.26 11.29
N ALA A 5 -7.64 -24.62 11.42
CA ALA A 5 -6.85 -25.84 11.24
C ALA A 5 -6.05 -25.71 9.93
N ARG A 6 -4.79 -25.36 10.10
CA ARG A 6 -3.77 -25.68 9.10
C ARG A 6 -3.56 -27.19 9.09
N ARG A 7 -3.91 -27.84 8.03
CA ARG A 7 -3.30 -29.10 7.61
C ARG A 7 -3.29 -29.12 6.11
N THR A 8 -2.11 -29.07 5.56
CA THR A 8 -1.77 -29.49 4.21
C THR A 8 -2.28 -30.91 3.99
N PHE A 9 -3.33 -31.02 3.19
CA PHE A 9 -3.69 -32.28 2.55
C PHE A 9 -3.48 -32.09 1.06
N ILE A 10 -2.39 -32.66 0.56
CA ILE A 10 -2.33 -33.06 -0.85
C ILE A 10 -3.33 -34.21 -0.92
N ASN A 11 -4.51 -33.95 -1.42
CA ASN A 11 -5.50 -34.98 -1.64
C ASN A 11 -5.08 -35.88 -2.80
N ASP A 12 -5.35 -37.17 -2.65
CA ASP A 12 -5.12 -38.20 -3.67
C ASP A 12 -5.77 -37.90 -5.03
N GLU A 13 -6.73 -36.99 -5.09
CA GLU A 13 -7.34 -36.52 -6.34
C GLU A 13 -6.39 -35.75 -7.24
N THR A 14 -5.42 -35.03 -6.66
CA THR A 14 -4.39 -34.30 -7.44
C THR A 14 -3.38 -35.26 -8.07
N ALA A 15 -3.08 -36.35 -7.39
CA ALA A 15 -2.24 -37.41 -7.93
C ALA A 15 -2.93 -38.20 -9.06
N GLU A 16 -4.25 -38.31 -9.00
CA GLU A 16 -5.06 -38.99 -10.02
C GLU A 16 -5.31 -38.11 -11.25
N ALA A 17 -5.42 -36.78 -11.08
CA ALA A 17 -5.49 -35.84 -12.19
C ALA A 17 -4.18 -35.79 -13.00
N LEU A 18 -3.03 -35.83 -12.33
CA LEU A 18 -1.73 -35.91 -12.99
C LEU A 18 -1.52 -37.25 -13.74
N ARG A 19 -2.06 -38.35 -13.26
CA ARG A 19 -1.99 -39.65 -13.97
C ARG A 19 -2.86 -39.70 -15.21
N ARG A 20 -3.93 -38.92 -15.28
CA ARG A 20 -4.82 -38.82 -16.46
C ARG A 20 -4.24 -37.97 -17.59
N LEU A 21 -3.27 -37.12 -17.31
CA LEU A 21 -2.58 -36.30 -18.31
C LEU A 21 -1.42 -36.98 -19.02
N ILE A 22 -1.02 -38.20 -18.56
CA ILE A 22 0.12 -38.95 -19.11
C ILE A 22 -0.32 -40.30 -19.70
N ASP A 23 -1.54 -40.43 -20.23
CA ASP A 23 -1.98 -41.62 -20.92
C ASP A 23 -1.63 -41.54 -22.43
N PRO A 24 -0.64 -42.33 -22.90
CA PRO A 24 -0.20 -42.30 -24.31
C PRO A 24 -1.21 -42.82 -25.30
N SER A 25 -2.35 -43.38 -24.85
CA SER A 25 -3.32 -44.06 -25.72
C SER A 25 -4.34 -43.13 -26.37
N ARG A 26 -4.29 -41.80 -26.14
CA ARG A 26 -5.26 -40.83 -26.68
C ARG A 26 -4.72 -39.89 -27.75
N LEU A 27 -3.58 -40.19 -28.32
CA LEU A 27 -3.10 -39.49 -29.53
C LEU A 27 -3.81 -40.03 -30.76
N ARG A 28 -4.98 -39.53 -31.08
CA ARG A 28 -5.58 -39.70 -32.42
C ARG A 28 -5.06 -38.63 -33.35
N LEU A 29 -4.24 -39.11 -34.29
CA LEU A 29 -3.82 -38.48 -35.51
C LEU A 29 -5.03 -37.93 -36.31
N TRP A 30 -4.99 -36.66 -36.66
CA TRP A 30 -5.74 -36.12 -37.79
C TRP A 30 -4.78 -35.53 -38.79
N PRO A 31 -5.09 -35.63 -40.11
CA PRO A 31 -4.08 -35.65 -41.13
C PRO A 31 -3.68 -34.26 -41.64
N VAL A 32 -2.40 -34.21 -41.98
CA VAL A 32 -1.76 -33.17 -42.81
C VAL A 32 -2.27 -33.33 -44.26
N ILE A 33 -2.92 -32.35 -44.83
CA ILE A 33 -3.07 -32.22 -46.28
C ILE A 33 -2.96 -30.72 -46.69
N TRP A 34 -1.90 -30.44 -47.50
CA TRP A 34 -1.75 -29.46 -48.55
C TRP A 34 -1.80 -27.96 -48.20
N VAL A 35 -0.72 -27.26 -48.46
CA VAL A 35 -0.47 -26.61 -49.77
C VAL A 35 1.02 -26.31 -49.93
N VAL A 36 1.61 -26.94 -50.93
CA VAL A 36 2.84 -26.56 -51.61
C VAL A 36 2.44 -25.85 -52.89
N ALA A 37 3.21 -24.85 -53.27
CA ALA A 37 3.34 -24.12 -54.52
C ALA A 37 2.99 -22.63 -54.31
N VAL A 38 3.89 -21.68 -54.56
CA VAL A 38 4.57 -21.39 -55.83
C VAL A 38 5.89 -20.68 -55.55
N CYS A 39 6.98 -21.26 -55.94
CA CYS A 39 8.22 -20.57 -56.31
C CYS A 39 8.20 -20.24 -57.77
N ILE A 40 9.05 -19.27 -58.14
CA ILE A 40 9.62 -18.96 -59.46
C ILE A 40 9.08 -17.64 -60.06
N SER A 41 9.91 -16.58 -59.95
CA SER A 41 10.59 -16.04 -61.12
C SER A 41 11.74 -15.13 -60.69
N ALA A 42 12.92 -15.61 -60.89
CA ALA A 42 14.12 -14.81 -60.90
C ALA A 42 14.28 -14.17 -62.30
N THR A 43 14.67 -12.91 -62.38
CA THR A 43 15.48 -12.47 -63.48
C THR A 43 16.55 -11.49 -62.99
N VAL A 44 17.76 -11.90 -63.21
CA VAL A 44 19.04 -11.25 -63.02
C VAL A 44 19.17 -10.06 -63.95
N ILE A 45 19.59 -8.90 -63.40
CA ILE A 45 20.51 -8.01 -64.12
C ILE A 45 21.50 -7.47 -63.08
N GLY A 46 22.73 -7.88 -63.21
CA GLY A 46 23.84 -7.33 -62.47
C GLY A 46 24.37 -6.05 -63.13
N LEU A 47 25.10 -5.30 -62.34
CA LEU A 47 26.42 -4.75 -62.62
C LEU A 47 26.87 -3.75 -61.53
N ALA A 48 28.05 -4.08 -60.99
CA ALA A 48 29.10 -3.19 -60.52
C ALA A 48 28.86 -2.24 -59.32
N GLY A 49 29.41 -2.59 -58.19
CA GLY A 49 30.08 -2.01 -57.03
C GLY A 49 30.21 -0.49 -56.91
N PRO A 50 30.75 0.08 -55.85
CA PRO A 50 31.51 -0.49 -54.71
C PRO A 50 31.04 -0.04 -53.29
N ASN A 51 31.43 -0.83 -52.31
CA ASN A 51 31.67 -0.52 -50.90
C ASN A 51 31.17 0.77 -50.28
N TRP A 52 30.02 0.72 -49.59
CA TRP A 52 29.67 1.57 -48.45
C TRP A 52 28.63 0.87 -47.55
N LEU A 53 29.07 -0.20 -46.88
CA LEU A 53 28.32 -0.73 -45.73
C LEU A 53 29.24 -0.64 -44.52
N ALA A 54 29.43 0.59 -44.06
CA ALA A 54 29.74 0.81 -42.68
C ALA A 54 28.44 0.53 -41.91
N SER A 55 28.35 -0.61 -41.28
CA SER A 55 27.31 -0.95 -40.29
C SER A 55 27.39 0.08 -39.17
N ARG A 56 26.61 1.16 -39.30
CA ARG A 56 26.20 1.95 -38.13
C ARG A 56 25.27 1.04 -37.35
N GLY A 57 25.81 0.35 -36.37
CA GLY A 57 25.03 -0.20 -35.29
C GLY A 57 24.23 0.96 -34.71
N HIS A 58 22.95 1.01 -34.98
CA HIS A 58 22.04 1.78 -34.17
C HIS A 58 22.09 1.12 -32.79
N GLN A 59 22.98 1.60 -31.92
CA GLN A 59 22.72 1.51 -30.50
C GLN A 59 21.40 2.24 -30.30
N LEU A 60 20.33 1.48 -30.14
CA LEU A 60 19.09 2.02 -29.59
C LEU A 60 19.54 2.69 -28.28
N ALA A 61 19.40 4.00 -28.22
CA ALA A 61 19.66 4.75 -27.02
C ALA A 61 18.82 4.10 -25.90
N GLU A 62 19.49 3.63 -24.86
CA GLU A 62 18.79 3.14 -23.67
C GLU A 62 17.77 4.20 -23.27
N PRO A 63 16.51 3.83 -23.02
CA PRO A 63 15.54 4.78 -22.56
C PRO A 63 16.09 5.43 -21.29
N ARG A 64 16.40 6.73 -21.36
CA ARG A 64 16.78 7.50 -20.20
C ARG A 64 15.54 7.61 -19.32
N ILE A 65 15.41 6.69 -18.37
CA ILE A 65 14.49 6.87 -17.24
C ILE A 65 15.10 8.01 -16.41
N THR A 66 14.56 9.21 -16.56
CA THR A 66 15.14 10.43 -16.00
C THR A 66 14.65 10.73 -14.58
N ALA A 67 13.68 9.99 -14.06
CA ALA A 67 13.17 10.17 -12.72
C ALA A 67 13.16 8.82 -11.99
N ALA A 68 14.16 8.62 -11.16
CA ALA A 68 14.14 7.62 -10.11
C ALA A 68 13.69 8.31 -8.82
N GLY A 69 13.05 7.56 -7.90
CA GLY A 69 12.73 8.06 -6.57
C GLY A 69 13.96 8.60 -5.83
N PRO A 70 13.80 9.18 -4.64
CA PRO A 70 14.91 9.75 -3.87
C PRO A 70 16.07 8.76 -3.72
N ALA A 71 17.29 9.18 -4.00
CA ALA A 71 18.48 8.32 -3.92
C ALA A 71 18.86 7.98 -2.47
N SER A 72 18.43 8.80 -1.51
CA SER A 72 18.66 8.67 -0.08
C SER A 72 17.44 9.10 0.71
N PRO A 73 17.32 8.69 1.98
CA PRO A 73 16.27 9.20 2.87
C PRO A 73 16.28 10.73 2.93
N PRO A 74 15.12 11.37 3.14
CA PRO A 74 15.06 12.77 3.48
C PRO A 74 15.76 13.07 4.79
N ALA A 75 15.94 14.34 5.11
CA ALA A 75 16.46 14.74 6.40
C ALA A 75 15.61 14.16 7.53
N ARG A 76 16.28 13.63 8.54
CA ARG A 76 15.62 13.07 9.72
C ARG A 76 14.81 14.14 10.44
N VAL A 77 13.58 13.80 10.85
CA VAL A 77 12.71 14.68 11.64
C VAL A 77 12.75 14.28 13.11
N CYS A 78 12.67 12.97 13.38
CA CYS A 78 12.66 12.44 14.75
C CYS A 78 13.96 12.74 15.49
N GLY A 79 13.85 13.53 16.58
CA GLY A 79 15.00 13.96 17.38
C GLY A 79 15.92 14.96 16.65
N ASN A 80 15.41 15.65 15.67
CA ASN A 80 16.14 16.70 14.95
C ASN A 80 15.45 18.05 15.18
N ASP A 81 15.96 18.81 16.12
CA ASP A 81 15.41 20.11 16.50
C ASP A 81 15.45 21.13 15.34
N ALA A 82 16.37 20.98 14.40
CA ALA A 82 16.41 21.84 13.21
C ALA A 82 15.23 21.59 12.27
N MET A 83 14.72 20.35 12.23
CA MET A 83 13.57 19.99 11.40
C MET A 83 12.24 20.17 12.13
N LEU A 84 12.19 19.82 13.42
CA LEU A 84 11.00 20.00 14.26
C LEU A 84 10.77 21.48 14.62
N GLY A 85 11.83 22.29 14.62
CA GLY A 85 11.77 23.63 15.17
C GLY A 85 11.62 23.65 16.70
N GLY A 86 11.82 24.78 17.30
CA GLY A 86 11.72 24.95 18.75
C GLY A 86 10.37 25.47 19.23
N GLY A 87 9.53 25.93 18.33
CA GLY A 87 8.33 26.67 18.69
C GLY A 87 8.65 28.05 19.32
N PRO A 88 7.65 28.83 19.71
CA PRO A 88 7.84 30.13 20.36
C PRO A 88 8.38 29.96 21.77
N SER A 89 9.52 30.58 22.07
CA SER A 89 10.17 30.54 23.40
C SER A 89 9.42 31.31 24.50
N SER A 90 8.47 32.15 24.11
CA SER A 90 7.56 32.87 25.00
C SER A 90 6.14 32.87 24.44
N ALA A 91 5.17 33.07 25.32
CA ALA A 91 3.76 33.11 24.90
C ALA A 91 3.53 34.21 23.84
N PRO A 92 2.94 33.88 22.69
CA PRO A 92 2.50 34.85 21.71
C PRO A 92 1.54 35.88 22.33
N PRO A 93 1.50 37.12 21.82
CA PRO A 93 0.54 38.11 22.32
C PRO A 93 -0.90 37.60 22.29
N GLY A 94 -1.59 37.74 23.42
CA GLY A 94 -2.98 37.28 23.56
C GLY A 94 -3.18 35.78 23.75
N ALA A 95 -2.10 35.01 23.81
CA ALA A 95 -2.22 33.55 24.05
C ALA A 95 -2.51 33.27 25.53
N VAL A 96 -3.31 32.22 25.75
CA VAL A 96 -3.46 31.61 27.07
C VAL A 96 -2.21 30.82 27.38
N THR A 97 -1.52 31.20 28.44
CA THR A 97 -0.35 30.44 28.91
C THR A 97 -0.80 29.18 29.64
N VAL A 98 -0.31 28.03 29.18
CA VAL A 98 -0.50 26.73 29.80
C VAL A 98 0.75 26.41 30.61
N PRO A 99 0.70 26.43 31.95
CA PRO A 99 1.87 26.14 32.79
C PRO A 99 2.16 24.65 32.80
N ALA A 100 3.41 24.26 33.04
CA ALA A 100 3.74 22.85 33.29
C ALA A 100 2.99 22.33 34.52
N GLY A 101 2.62 21.03 34.48
CA GLY A 101 1.86 20.38 35.55
C GLY A 101 0.47 19.94 35.10
N ASP A 102 -0.48 19.89 36.05
CA ASP A 102 -1.86 19.47 35.78
C ASP A 102 -2.66 20.63 35.17
N ASN A 103 -3.16 20.42 33.96
CA ASN A 103 -3.92 21.40 33.20
C ASN A 103 -5.41 21.02 33.06
N SER A 104 -5.90 20.12 33.90
CA SER A 104 -7.29 19.65 33.86
C SER A 104 -8.35 20.75 34.08
N ALA A 105 -7.96 21.86 34.71
CA ALA A 105 -8.86 23.00 34.99
C ALA A 105 -8.92 24.05 33.85
N ILE A 106 -8.11 23.90 32.79
CA ILE A 106 -8.10 24.88 31.69
C ILE A 106 -9.34 24.71 30.82
N ASP A 107 -9.99 25.83 30.46
CA ASP A 107 -11.05 25.85 29.47
C ASP A 107 -10.46 25.83 28.05
N TRP A 108 -10.51 24.67 27.42
CA TRP A 108 -10.00 24.42 26.08
C TRP A 108 -11.01 24.78 24.96
N GLY A 109 -12.26 25.05 25.32
CA GLY A 109 -13.37 25.22 24.38
C GLY A 109 -13.48 26.60 23.73
N GLN A 110 -12.60 27.55 24.09
CA GLN A 110 -12.63 28.90 23.56
C GLN A 110 -12.24 28.91 22.08
N ARG A 111 -13.09 29.54 21.26
CA ARG A 111 -12.87 29.63 19.80
C ARG A 111 -11.79 30.64 19.46
N HIS A 112 -11.02 30.34 18.39
CA HIS A 112 -9.97 31.23 17.86
C HIS A 112 -8.94 31.64 18.93
N THR A 113 -8.66 30.75 19.87
CA THR A 113 -7.77 30.98 20.99
C THR A 113 -6.44 30.28 20.76
N THR A 114 -5.36 30.97 21.04
CA THR A 114 -4.03 30.38 21.06
C THR A 114 -3.70 29.93 22.47
N TYR A 115 -3.37 28.65 22.65
CA TYR A 115 -2.85 28.07 23.88
C TYR A 115 -1.35 27.83 23.69
N TRP A 116 -0.52 28.47 24.53
CA TRP A 116 0.92 28.28 24.50
C TRP A 116 1.36 27.45 25.70
N PHE A 117 1.88 26.26 25.43
CA PHE A 117 2.40 25.35 26.44
C PHE A 117 3.81 25.76 26.83
N ALA A 118 4.01 26.14 28.07
CA ALA A 118 5.31 26.48 28.63
C ALA A 118 6.26 25.27 28.60
N PRO A 119 7.58 25.48 28.72
CA PRO A 119 8.52 24.35 28.80
C PRO A 119 8.16 23.41 29.97
N GLY A 120 8.24 22.10 29.75
CA GLY A 120 8.01 21.09 30.77
C GLY A 120 6.90 20.11 30.44
N VAL A 121 6.52 19.30 31.44
CA VAL A 121 5.51 18.24 31.29
C VAL A 121 4.15 18.73 31.72
N HIS A 122 3.16 18.54 30.83
CA HIS A 122 1.76 18.88 31.00
C HIS A 122 0.92 17.62 31.10
N THR A 123 -0.05 17.58 32.00
CA THR A 123 -0.97 16.47 32.19
C THR A 123 -2.43 16.95 32.21
N LEU A 124 -3.37 16.04 32.01
CA LEU A 124 -4.81 16.35 31.94
C LEU A 124 -5.61 15.76 33.11
N GLY A 125 -4.97 15.59 34.28
CA GLY A 125 -5.61 14.96 35.44
C GLY A 125 -5.71 13.44 35.32
N SER A 126 -6.51 12.80 36.19
CA SER A 126 -6.54 11.35 36.41
C SER A 126 -7.68 10.62 35.67
N GLY A 127 -8.57 11.31 34.99
CA GLY A 127 -9.70 10.70 34.31
C GLY A 127 -9.30 10.07 32.98
N GLN A 128 -9.65 8.79 32.76
CA GLN A 128 -9.25 8.09 31.54
C GLN A 128 -9.76 8.75 30.24
N TYR A 129 -10.91 9.42 30.29
CA TYR A 129 -11.50 10.14 29.16
C TYR A 129 -11.32 11.66 29.25
N THR A 130 -10.49 12.13 30.17
CA THR A 130 -10.13 13.54 30.21
C THR A 130 -9.19 13.82 29.03
N GLN A 131 -9.59 14.74 28.17
CA GLN A 131 -8.87 15.12 26.96
C GLN A 131 -9.14 16.60 26.64
N ILE A 132 -8.35 17.18 25.76
CA ILE A 132 -8.56 18.52 25.24
C ILE A 132 -9.70 18.47 24.20
N PHE A 133 -10.76 19.25 24.42
CA PHE A 133 -11.82 19.51 23.44
C PHE A 133 -11.64 20.93 22.90
N PRO A 134 -10.96 21.10 21.76
CA PRO A 134 -10.66 22.43 21.24
C PRO A 134 -11.88 23.24 20.84
N GLY A 135 -11.84 24.54 20.97
CA GLY A 135 -12.72 25.44 20.24
C GLY A 135 -12.34 25.52 18.76
N THR A 136 -13.30 25.78 17.88
CA THR A 136 -13.06 25.94 16.44
C THR A 136 -12.06 27.07 16.18
N GLY A 137 -11.06 26.83 15.30
CA GLY A 137 -10.06 27.79 14.91
C GLY A 137 -8.95 28.03 15.96
N SER A 138 -8.87 27.19 16.99
CA SER A 138 -7.85 27.35 18.04
C SER A 138 -6.52 26.75 17.66
N THR A 139 -5.47 27.31 18.22
CA THR A 139 -4.07 26.91 18.02
C THR A 139 -3.47 26.45 19.35
N PHE A 140 -2.80 25.30 19.32
CA PHE A 140 -2.06 24.71 20.43
C PHE A 140 -0.59 24.65 20.04
N THR A 141 0.25 25.46 20.68
CA THR A 141 1.66 25.56 20.29
C THR A 141 2.56 25.37 21.53
N GLY A 142 3.59 24.57 21.39
CA GLY A 142 4.55 24.29 22.46
C GLY A 142 5.76 25.22 22.43
N ALA A 143 6.27 25.56 23.60
CA ALA A 143 7.62 26.04 23.77
C ALA A 143 8.64 24.91 23.55
N PRO A 144 9.94 25.23 23.35
CA PRO A 144 10.98 24.21 23.38
C PRO A 144 10.89 23.33 24.64
N GLY A 145 10.75 22.00 24.44
CA GLY A 145 10.63 21.05 25.55
C GLY A 145 9.23 20.93 26.17
N ALA A 146 8.18 21.46 25.54
CA ALA A 146 6.80 21.26 25.97
C ALA A 146 6.34 19.83 25.64
N VAL A 147 5.89 19.08 26.66
CA VAL A 147 5.46 17.68 26.54
C VAL A 147 4.07 17.53 27.12
N LEU A 148 3.10 17.10 26.33
CA LEU A 148 1.79 16.68 26.80
C LEU A 148 1.82 15.15 27.03
N ASP A 149 1.71 14.72 28.28
CA ASP A 149 1.92 13.35 28.72
C ASP A 149 0.63 12.78 29.35
N GLY A 150 0.06 11.78 28.72
CA GLY A 150 -1.15 11.09 29.18
C GLY A 150 -0.93 10.15 30.37
N LYS A 151 0.33 9.95 30.82
CA LYS A 151 0.69 9.08 31.96
C LYS A 151 0.09 7.68 31.93
N ARG A 152 -0.25 7.16 30.75
CA ARG A 152 -1.00 5.91 30.57
C ARG A 152 -2.37 5.91 31.28
N THR A 153 -2.84 7.08 31.67
CA THR A 153 -4.13 7.28 32.34
C THR A 153 -5.18 7.79 31.37
N ASN A 154 -4.89 8.90 30.65
CA ASN A 154 -5.81 9.45 29.67
C ASN A 154 -5.72 8.63 28.35
N TYR A 155 -6.87 8.34 27.72
CA TYR A 155 -6.88 7.58 26.47
C TYR A 155 -6.52 8.47 25.27
N TYR A 156 -6.96 9.71 25.26
CA TYR A 156 -6.79 10.63 24.16
C TYR A 156 -6.21 11.96 24.62
N ALA A 157 -5.42 12.59 23.75
CA ALA A 157 -4.91 13.93 24.01
C ALA A 157 -5.90 14.99 23.52
N PHE A 158 -6.39 14.82 22.28
CA PHE A 158 -7.31 15.77 21.66
C PHE A 158 -8.48 15.04 20.99
N GLY A 159 -9.69 15.56 21.20
CA GLY A 159 -10.90 15.03 20.59
C GLY A 159 -11.92 16.11 20.26
N GLY A 160 -13.13 15.70 19.87
CA GLY A 160 -14.24 16.60 19.53
C GLY A 160 -14.35 16.91 18.04
N GLU A 161 -15.30 17.78 17.71
CA GLU A 161 -15.72 18.08 16.32
C GLU A 161 -15.28 19.48 15.86
N ALA A 162 -14.41 20.16 16.62
CA ALA A 162 -13.90 21.47 16.27
C ALA A 162 -13.19 21.44 14.91
N ARG A 163 -13.31 22.52 14.14
CA ARG A 163 -12.69 22.65 12.81
C ARG A 163 -11.57 23.68 12.83
N GLY A 164 -10.59 23.51 11.94
CA GLY A 164 -9.51 24.48 11.78
C GLY A 164 -8.60 24.57 13.00
N VAL A 165 -8.38 23.47 13.69
CA VAL A 165 -7.46 23.39 14.83
C VAL A 165 -6.04 23.20 14.32
N THR A 166 -5.09 23.95 14.93
CA THR A 166 -3.66 23.79 14.67
C THR A 166 -2.96 23.28 15.93
N ILE A 167 -2.11 22.25 15.78
CA ILE A 167 -1.26 21.69 16.84
C ILE A 167 0.17 21.73 16.31
N SER A 168 1.08 22.41 17.04
CA SER A 168 2.46 22.54 16.60
C SER A 168 3.46 22.54 17.77
N TYR A 169 4.66 22.04 17.50
CA TYR A 169 5.81 22.08 18.42
C TYR A 169 5.55 21.38 19.79
N LEU A 170 4.71 20.36 19.80
CA LEU A 170 4.41 19.59 21.00
C LEU A 170 4.96 18.16 20.87
N THR A 171 5.53 17.65 21.98
CA THR A 171 5.67 16.20 22.16
C THR A 171 4.42 15.68 22.84
N ILE A 172 3.71 14.76 22.21
CA ILE A 172 2.46 14.16 22.69
C ILE A 172 2.70 12.66 22.90
N ARG A 173 2.68 12.21 24.14
CA ARG A 173 3.07 10.83 24.48
C ARG A 173 2.30 10.23 25.65
N GLY A 174 2.42 8.91 25.77
CA GLY A 174 1.96 8.18 26.96
C GLY A 174 0.43 8.10 27.09
N PHE A 175 -0.32 8.33 26.01
CA PHE A 175 -1.77 8.20 26.00
C PHE A 175 -2.22 6.76 25.75
N GLY A 176 -3.33 6.38 26.38
CA GLY A 176 -3.91 5.05 26.31
C GLY A 176 -3.15 4.01 27.11
N ARG A 177 -3.81 2.91 27.41
CA ARG A 177 -3.22 1.75 28.10
C ARG A 177 -2.57 0.81 27.10
N ARG A 178 -1.60 0.06 27.51
CA ARG A 178 -0.95 -0.92 26.65
C ARG A 178 -1.98 -1.89 26.07
N GLY A 179 -2.02 -1.98 24.74
CA GLY A 179 -2.98 -2.80 24.00
C GLY A 179 -4.41 -2.27 24.02
N GLY A 180 -4.61 -1.03 24.47
CA GLY A 180 -5.86 -0.29 24.31
C GLY A 180 -5.85 0.59 23.06
N ASN A 181 -6.92 1.36 22.86
CA ASN A 181 -7.10 2.30 21.75
C ASN A 181 -6.93 1.67 20.35
N GLN A 182 -7.39 0.43 20.19
CA GLN A 182 -7.37 -0.21 18.88
C GLN A 182 -8.13 0.65 17.86
N ASP A 183 -7.50 0.90 16.70
CA ASP A 183 -8.02 1.70 15.58
C ASP A 183 -8.38 3.16 15.92
N GLU A 184 -7.97 3.65 17.08
CA GLU A 184 -8.28 5.00 17.55
C GLU A 184 -7.03 5.89 17.57
N GLY A 185 -7.18 7.13 17.16
CA GLY A 185 -6.11 8.13 17.22
C GLY A 185 -6.08 8.84 18.57
N VAL A 186 -4.88 9.08 19.07
CA VAL A 186 -4.67 9.86 20.31
C VAL A 186 -4.91 11.34 20.09
N VAL A 187 -4.49 11.85 18.93
CA VAL A 187 -4.75 13.22 18.49
C VAL A 187 -5.85 13.20 17.44
N ASN A 188 -6.78 14.12 17.53
CA ASN A 188 -7.96 14.23 16.68
C ASN A 188 -8.81 12.93 16.69
N HIS A 189 -9.04 12.39 17.87
CA HIS A 189 -9.75 11.13 18.08
C HIS A 189 -11.05 10.97 17.25
N ASN A 190 -11.78 12.05 17.05
CA ASN A 190 -13.04 12.05 16.30
C ASN A 190 -12.87 12.28 14.79
N SER A 191 -11.65 12.30 14.27
CA SER A 191 -11.34 12.60 12.85
C SER A 191 -12.00 13.90 12.34
N ALA A 192 -12.00 14.95 13.17
CA ALA A 192 -12.57 16.23 12.82
C ALA A 192 -11.83 16.89 11.65
N ALA A 193 -12.54 17.71 10.89
CA ALA A 193 -12.06 18.25 9.63
C ALA A 193 -11.22 19.53 9.77
N GLY A 194 -10.24 19.68 8.86
CA GLY A 194 -9.44 20.91 8.73
C GLY A 194 -8.42 21.11 9.83
N TRP A 195 -7.93 20.04 10.44
CA TRP A 195 -6.83 20.13 11.42
C TRP A 195 -5.49 20.18 10.73
N THR A 196 -4.58 20.96 11.30
CA THR A 196 -3.16 20.98 10.95
C THR A 196 -2.35 20.51 12.14
N ILE A 197 -1.53 19.48 11.93
CA ILE A 197 -0.60 18.96 12.93
C ILE A 197 0.78 19.05 12.29
N ASP A 198 1.64 19.90 12.85
CA ASP A 198 2.97 20.12 12.29
C ASP A 198 4.06 20.23 13.35
N HIS A 199 5.30 19.98 12.93
CA HIS A 199 6.50 20.14 13.75
C HIS A 199 6.37 19.53 15.16
N SER A 200 5.61 18.44 15.30
CA SER A 200 5.30 17.81 16.57
C SER A 200 5.83 16.37 16.62
N THR A 201 6.06 15.88 17.81
CA THR A 201 6.42 14.47 18.06
C THR A 201 5.22 13.74 18.68
N LEU A 202 4.72 12.71 18.00
CA LEU A 202 3.65 11.83 18.49
C LEU A 202 4.26 10.46 18.73
N GLU A 203 4.52 10.14 20.01
CA GLU A 203 5.33 8.96 20.35
C GLU A 203 4.76 8.16 21.51
N ASP A 204 5.04 6.86 21.51
CA ASP A 204 4.73 5.96 22.63
C ASP A 204 3.26 6.07 23.10
N ASN A 205 2.32 6.18 22.18
CA ASN A 205 0.90 6.19 22.46
C ASN A 205 0.27 4.83 22.17
N ALA A 206 -0.78 4.46 22.87
CA ALA A 206 -1.62 3.33 22.49
C ALA A 206 -2.52 3.73 21.30
N GLY A 207 -2.78 2.79 20.39
CA GLY A 207 -3.51 3.11 19.14
C GLY A 207 -2.64 3.85 18.14
N ALA A 208 -3.24 4.74 17.37
CA ALA A 208 -2.55 5.61 16.42
C ALA A 208 -2.08 6.90 17.09
N GLY A 209 -0.93 7.43 16.65
CA GLY A 209 -0.49 8.75 17.10
C GLY A 209 -1.52 9.83 16.80
N THR A 210 -2.10 9.81 15.60
CA THR A 210 -3.20 10.71 15.21
C THR A 210 -4.20 10.02 14.30
N MET A 211 -5.45 10.50 14.29
CA MET A 211 -6.45 10.18 13.29
C MET A 211 -6.69 11.40 12.39
N LEU A 212 -6.70 11.19 11.08
CA LEU A 212 -6.87 12.25 10.10
C LEU A 212 -8.27 12.22 9.51
N GLY A 213 -8.95 13.34 9.57
CA GLY A 213 -10.23 13.60 8.92
C GLY A 213 -10.07 14.41 7.64
N SER A 214 -11.20 14.80 7.05
CA SER A 214 -11.22 15.59 5.82
C SER A 214 -10.46 16.91 5.96
N ARG A 215 -9.65 17.24 4.97
CA ARG A 215 -8.82 18.47 4.89
C ARG A 215 -7.84 18.62 6.06
N ASN A 216 -7.39 17.50 6.60
CA ASN A 216 -6.30 17.54 7.57
C ASN A 216 -4.95 17.60 6.85
N THR A 217 -4.02 18.31 7.48
CA THR A 217 -2.60 18.38 7.08
C THR A 217 -1.75 17.82 8.22
N LEU A 218 -0.86 16.90 7.87
CA LEU A 218 0.13 16.31 8.77
C LEU A 218 1.49 16.54 8.13
N SER A 219 2.31 17.45 8.69
CA SER A 219 3.56 17.86 8.04
C SER A 219 4.71 18.09 9.03
N PHE A 220 5.91 17.66 8.63
CA PHE A 220 7.14 17.82 9.42
C PHE A 220 7.05 17.24 10.84
N ASN A 221 6.30 16.15 11.03
CA ASN A 221 6.17 15.52 12.33
C ASN A 221 7.06 14.28 12.45
N CYS A 222 7.40 13.96 13.69
CA CYS A 222 7.93 12.67 14.10
C CYS A 222 6.79 11.80 14.66
N LEU A 223 6.42 10.73 13.96
CA LEU A 223 5.42 9.76 14.43
C LEU A 223 6.14 8.45 14.72
N ARG A 224 6.45 8.19 15.99
CA ARG A 224 7.29 7.03 16.31
C ARG A 224 6.79 6.20 17.49
N ASP A 225 7.13 4.92 17.42
CA ASP A 225 6.99 3.98 18.53
C ASP A 225 5.57 3.90 19.12
N ASN A 226 4.54 4.31 18.34
CA ASN A 226 3.15 4.14 18.75
C ASN A 226 2.76 2.66 18.69
N GLN A 227 1.83 2.25 19.54
CA GLN A 227 1.53 0.83 19.72
C GLN A 227 0.78 0.20 18.56
N GLN A 228 0.18 1.00 17.68
CA GLN A 228 -0.49 0.51 16.49
C GLN A 228 0.00 1.25 15.23
N TYR A 229 -0.49 2.45 14.97
CA TYR A 229 -0.11 3.23 13.79
C TYR A 229 0.64 4.50 14.17
N GLY A 230 1.48 5.02 13.28
CA GLY A 230 1.89 6.42 13.36
C GLY A 230 0.69 7.34 13.15
N PHE A 231 -0.15 7.03 12.14
CA PHE A 231 -1.44 7.68 11.91
C PHE A 231 -2.47 6.69 11.36
N SER A 232 -3.74 6.99 11.57
CA SER A 232 -4.85 6.44 10.80
C SER A 232 -5.64 7.56 10.14
N ALA A 233 -6.34 7.26 9.04
CA ALA A 233 -7.11 8.24 8.30
C ALA A 233 -8.46 7.66 7.91
N TYR A 234 -9.52 8.41 8.17
CA TYR A 234 -10.89 8.03 7.87
C TYR A 234 -11.70 9.25 7.44
N SER A 235 -12.48 9.11 6.38
CA SER A 235 -13.41 10.15 5.95
C SER A 235 -14.83 9.60 5.85
N ARG A 236 -15.75 10.21 6.59
CA ARG A 236 -17.15 9.76 6.65
C ARG A 236 -17.93 9.99 5.36
N ALA A 237 -17.60 11.02 4.58
CA ALA A 237 -18.29 11.32 3.34
C ALA A 237 -17.54 12.35 2.49
N GLY A 238 -17.62 12.19 1.16
CA GLY A 238 -17.11 13.14 0.17
C GLY A 238 -15.59 13.22 0.07
N PRO A 239 -15.07 14.21 -0.66
CA PRO A 239 -13.65 14.41 -0.85
C PRO A 239 -12.94 14.72 0.47
N ALA A 240 -11.93 13.92 0.79
CA ALA A 240 -11.17 14.06 2.04
C ALA A 240 -10.06 15.11 1.93
N HIS A 241 -9.33 15.16 0.81
CA HIS A 241 -8.21 16.09 0.59
C HIS A 241 -7.20 16.13 1.75
N ILE A 242 -6.77 14.95 2.21
CA ILE A 242 -5.77 14.81 3.27
C ILE A 242 -4.39 15.06 2.68
N VAL A 243 -3.53 15.78 3.42
CA VAL A 243 -2.13 16.03 3.05
C VAL A 243 -1.22 15.45 4.13
N ILE A 244 -0.26 14.60 3.74
CA ILE A 244 0.76 13.99 4.61
C ILE A 244 2.11 14.29 3.97
N ASP A 245 2.85 15.23 4.54
CA ASP A 245 3.98 15.86 3.87
C ASP A 245 5.21 15.96 4.76
N HIS A 246 6.36 15.44 4.32
CA HIS A 246 7.66 15.53 5.01
C HIS A 246 7.66 15.04 6.46
N ASN A 247 6.90 13.98 6.78
CA ASN A 247 6.96 13.37 8.10
C ASN A 247 7.98 12.23 8.16
N GLU A 248 8.50 11.95 9.34
CA GLU A 248 9.19 10.70 9.65
C GLU A 248 8.25 9.79 10.44
N ILE A 249 7.95 8.61 9.88
CA ILE A 249 6.98 7.64 10.42
C ILE A 249 7.72 6.33 10.67
N THR A 250 8.08 6.07 11.93
CA THR A 250 9.05 5.01 12.24
C THR A 250 8.73 4.22 13.51
N GLY A 251 9.08 2.94 13.51
CA GLY A 251 9.00 2.09 14.71
C GLY A 251 7.59 1.84 15.24
N ASN A 252 6.55 2.17 14.48
CA ASN A 252 5.18 1.98 14.93
C ASN A 252 4.75 0.51 14.89
N ASP A 253 3.63 0.17 15.49
CA ASP A 253 3.12 -1.16 15.79
C ASP A 253 3.96 -1.89 16.86
N THR A 254 4.39 -1.18 17.91
CA THR A 254 5.17 -1.77 19.00
C THR A 254 4.42 -2.83 19.81
N TYR A 255 3.09 -2.89 19.69
CA TYR A 255 2.27 -3.92 20.32
C TYR A 255 2.15 -5.17 19.45
N ASN A 256 2.57 -5.13 18.17
CA ASN A 256 2.48 -6.22 17.19
C ASN A 256 1.03 -6.73 17.05
N TRP A 257 0.12 -5.85 16.69
CA TRP A 257 -1.31 -6.13 16.64
C TRP A 257 -1.67 -7.31 15.76
N GLU A 258 -1.12 -7.38 14.54
CA GLU A 258 -1.39 -8.48 13.61
C GLU A 258 -0.96 -9.85 14.17
N LYS A 259 0.17 -9.87 14.89
CA LYS A 259 0.67 -11.10 15.51
C LYS A 259 -0.21 -11.55 16.70
N ARG A 260 -0.77 -10.59 17.44
CA ARG A 260 -1.63 -10.85 18.60
C ARG A 260 -3.06 -11.17 18.20
N ASN A 261 -3.51 -10.56 17.15
CA ASN A 261 -4.86 -10.66 16.60
C ASN A 261 -4.77 -10.92 15.08
N PRO A 262 -4.36 -12.14 14.66
CA PRO A 262 -4.10 -12.45 13.28
C PRO A 262 -5.32 -12.21 12.39
N GLY A 263 -5.11 -11.53 11.27
CA GLY A 263 -6.16 -11.17 10.32
C GLY A 263 -6.98 -9.94 10.72
N CYS A 264 -6.53 -9.19 11.74
CA CYS A 264 -7.23 -7.95 12.08
C CYS A 264 -7.02 -6.85 11.03
N GLY A 265 -5.96 -6.93 10.23
CA GLY A 265 -5.61 -5.85 9.32
C GLY A 265 -5.36 -4.52 10.02
N CYS A 266 -5.01 -4.53 11.30
CA CYS A 266 -4.99 -3.37 12.17
C CYS A 266 -3.57 -2.96 12.58
N THR A 267 -2.68 -2.84 11.61
CA THR A 267 -1.24 -2.61 11.83
C THR A 267 -0.63 -1.78 10.71
N GLY A 268 0.44 -1.06 10.99
CA GLY A 268 1.22 -0.33 10.00
C GLY A 268 1.85 0.97 10.51
N GLY A 269 2.67 1.59 9.66
CA GLY A 269 3.14 2.97 9.87
C GLY A 269 1.99 3.97 9.70
N GLY A 270 1.19 3.78 8.65
CA GLY A 270 -0.02 4.56 8.42
C GLY A 270 -1.11 3.74 7.74
N LYS A 271 -2.36 3.99 8.10
CA LYS A 271 -3.52 3.31 7.53
C LYS A 271 -4.60 4.28 7.07
N PHE A 272 -5.20 3.95 5.93
CA PHE A 272 -6.31 4.70 5.35
C PHE A 272 -7.51 3.80 5.17
N TRP A 273 -8.67 4.29 5.54
CA TRP A 273 -9.94 3.62 5.34
C TRP A 273 -11.00 4.61 4.84
N ASN A 274 -11.64 4.29 3.74
CA ASN A 274 -12.71 5.10 3.14
C ASN A 274 -12.30 6.56 2.89
N VAL A 275 -11.07 6.77 2.45
CA VAL A 275 -10.52 8.10 2.16
C VAL A 275 -10.64 8.40 0.66
N ASN A 276 -11.30 9.50 0.32
CA ASN A 276 -11.43 9.99 -1.05
C ASN A 276 -10.53 11.21 -1.27
N GLY A 277 -9.33 10.96 -1.74
CA GLY A 277 -8.30 11.96 -1.99
C GLY A 277 -7.32 12.14 -0.85
N ALA A 278 -6.08 11.74 -1.09
CA ALA A 278 -4.94 11.99 -0.22
C ALA A 278 -3.69 12.30 -1.05
N VAL A 279 -2.86 13.22 -0.56
CA VAL A 279 -1.52 13.51 -1.08
C VAL A 279 -0.51 13.12 -0.03
N ILE A 280 0.36 12.16 -0.36
CA ILE A 280 1.38 11.60 0.53
C ILE A 280 2.72 11.82 -0.14
N LYS A 281 3.52 12.79 0.33
CA LYS A 281 4.74 13.16 -0.37
C LYS A 281 5.91 13.49 0.56
N GLY A 282 7.12 13.20 0.10
CA GLY A 282 8.34 13.56 0.80
C GLY A 282 8.53 12.92 2.18
N ASN A 283 7.73 11.90 2.54
CA ASN A 283 7.82 11.28 3.85
C ASN A 283 8.93 10.22 3.89
N TRP A 284 9.49 10.00 5.07
CA TRP A 284 10.32 8.87 5.39
C TRP A 284 9.54 7.87 6.24
N VAL A 285 9.13 6.77 5.65
CA VAL A 285 8.32 5.71 6.30
C VAL A 285 9.19 4.49 6.51
N HIS A 286 9.64 4.25 7.74
CA HIS A 286 10.66 3.22 7.92
C HIS A 286 10.57 2.45 9.23
N ARG A 287 11.10 1.21 9.19
CA ARG A 287 11.25 0.32 10.37
C ARG A 287 9.98 0.15 11.20
N ASN A 288 8.80 0.33 10.58
CA ASN A 288 7.56 -0.03 11.24
C ASN A 288 7.48 -1.56 11.36
N HIS A 289 6.90 -2.05 12.45
CA HIS A 289 6.90 -3.47 12.78
C HIS A 289 5.91 -4.29 11.96
N SER A 290 5.32 -3.68 10.96
CA SER A 290 4.43 -4.28 9.98
C SER A 290 4.56 -3.58 8.62
N VAL A 291 3.44 -3.23 7.98
CA VAL A 291 3.38 -2.50 6.70
C VAL A 291 3.85 -1.06 6.87
N GLY A 292 4.48 -0.49 5.85
CA GLY A 292 4.81 0.94 5.87
C GLY A 292 3.56 1.80 5.78
N LEU A 293 2.88 1.76 4.64
CA LEU A 293 1.60 2.44 4.39
C LEU A 293 0.56 1.44 3.90
N TRP A 294 -0.67 1.56 4.38
CA TRP A 294 -1.76 0.68 3.97
C TRP A 294 -3.02 1.48 3.58
N ALA A 295 -3.27 1.57 2.29
CA ALA A 295 -4.58 1.98 1.79
C ALA A 295 -5.47 0.75 1.74
N ASP A 296 -6.27 0.56 2.79
CA ASP A 296 -7.23 -0.53 2.92
C ASP A 296 -8.55 -0.16 2.19
N THR A 297 -9.61 -0.69 2.54
CA THR A 297 -10.95 -0.62 1.95
C THR A 297 -11.43 0.79 1.53
N ASN A 298 -11.99 0.91 0.32
CA ASN A 298 -12.73 2.09 -0.20
C ASN A 298 -11.94 3.38 -0.37
N ASN A 299 -10.63 3.32 -0.48
CA ASN A 299 -9.84 4.52 -0.77
C ASN A 299 -9.85 4.82 -2.27
N ARG A 300 -9.66 6.10 -2.64
CA ARG A 300 -9.56 6.51 -4.04
C ARG A 300 -8.89 7.86 -4.21
N GLY A 301 -8.27 8.04 -5.37
CA GLY A 301 -7.69 9.32 -5.75
C GLY A 301 -6.43 9.69 -4.97
N PHE A 302 -5.57 8.72 -4.68
CA PHE A 302 -4.32 8.96 -3.95
C PHE A 302 -3.20 9.39 -4.87
N ASP A 303 -2.37 10.29 -4.33
CA ASP A 303 -1.13 10.79 -4.93
C ASP A 303 0.01 10.48 -3.95
N ILE A 304 0.84 9.50 -4.27
CA ILE A 304 1.93 9.01 -3.43
C ILE A 304 3.24 9.30 -4.16
N GLU A 305 3.89 10.41 -3.83
CA GLU A 305 5.03 10.90 -4.59
C GLU A 305 6.28 11.19 -3.74
N GLY A 306 7.44 10.83 -4.25
CA GLY A 306 8.73 11.24 -3.69
C GLY A 306 9.00 10.77 -2.26
N ASN A 307 8.31 9.73 -1.77
CA ASN A 307 8.53 9.19 -0.45
C ASN A 307 9.73 8.22 -0.44
N TYR A 308 10.37 8.09 0.71
CA TYR A 308 11.38 7.07 0.98
C TYR A 308 10.81 6.05 1.97
N ILE A 309 10.55 4.84 1.50
CA ILE A 309 9.86 3.79 2.26
C ILE A 309 10.82 2.63 2.47
N GLU A 310 11.31 2.46 3.71
CA GLU A 310 12.47 1.62 3.98
C GLU A 310 12.29 0.67 5.15
N GLY A 311 12.72 -0.58 4.98
CA GLY A 311 12.97 -1.51 6.09
C GLY A 311 11.72 -1.81 6.94
N ASN A 312 10.53 -1.63 6.40
CA ASN A 312 9.32 -2.04 7.09
C ASN A 312 9.25 -3.58 7.12
N TYR A 313 8.76 -4.13 8.22
CA TYR A 313 8.75 -5.59 8.44
C TYR A 313 8.01 -6.35 7.34
N SER A 314 6.89 -5.81 6.88
CA SER A 314 6.10 -6.30 5.76
C SER A 314 6.25 -5.39 4.54
N SER A 315 5.28 -5.37 3.63
CA SER A 315 5.29 -4.54 2.42
C SER A 315 5.52 -3.06 2.74
N GLY A 316 6.20 -2.36 1.85
CA GLY A 316 6.35 -0.91 1.94
C GLY A 316 5.01 -0.20 1.77
N LEU A 317 4.22 -0.67 0.81
CA LEU A 317 2.87 -0.19 0.53
C LEU A 317 1.94 -1.37 0.26
N ILE A 318 0.81 -1.41 0.95
CA ILE A 318 -0.35 -2.21 0.57
C ILE A 318 -1.44 -1.27 0.04
N TYR A 319 -1.98 -1.60 -1.13
CA TYR A 319 -3.14 -0.91 -1.70
C TYR A 319 -4.21 -1.95 -1.99
N GLU A 320 -5.26 -1.95 -1.21
CA GLU A 320 -6.22 -3.05 -1.13
C GLU A 320 -7.65 -2.53 -1.22
N ILE A 321 -8.47 -3.18 -2.04
CA ILE A 321 -9.89 -2.86 -2.24
C ILE A 321 -10.09 -1.34 -2.43
N SER A 322 -9.25 -0.72 -3.26
CA SER A 322 -9.16 0.73 -3.41
C SER A 322 -8.81 1.11 -4.85
N TYR A 323 -9.25 2.28 -5.32
CA TYR A 323 -9.16 2.65 -6.73
C TYR A 323 -8.56 4.03 -6.96
N ASN A 324 -8.02 4.22 -8.16
CA ASN A 324 -7.48 5.48 -8.65
C ASN A 324 -6.32 6.02 -7.81
N ALA A 325 -5.11 5.66 -8.17
CA ALA A 325 -3.91 6.20 -7.54
C ALA A 325 -2.81 6.50 -8.56
N LEU A 326 -1.98 7.46 -8.21
CA LEU A 326 -0.66 7.67 -8.79
C LEU A 326 0.40 7.40 -7.72
N ILE A 327 1.27 6.42 -7.97
CA ILE A 327 2.41 6.07 -7.11
C ILE A 327 3.67 6.37 -7.93
N LYS A 328 4.26 7.54 -7.70
CA LYS A 328 5.29 8.08 -8.58
C LYS A 328 6.54 8.53 -7.86
N GLY A 329 7.71 8.21 -8.43
CA GLY A 329 8.97 8.77 -7.97
C GLY A 329 9.30 8.46 -6.51
N ASN A 330 8.85 7.31 -5.97
CA ASN A 330 9.19 6.88 -4.62
C ASN A 330 10.40 5.95 -4.62
N ALA A 331 11.09 5.86 -3.49
CA ALA A 331 12.08 4.83 -3.23
C ALA A 331 11.54 3.81 -2.23
N PHE A 332 11.47 2.54 -2.65
CA PHE A 332 11.14 1.40 -1.81
C PHE A 332 12.41 0.59 -1.55
N VAL A 333 12.88 0.55 -0.31
CA VAL A 333 14.18 -0.03 0.02
C VAL A 333 14.03 -1.04 1.15
N ARG A 334 14.47 -2.29 0.92
CA ARG A 334 14.55 -3.35 1.96
C ARG A 334 13.24 -3.61 2.73
N ASN A 335 12.06 -3.44 2.11
CA ASN A 335 10.79 -3.79 2.72
C ASN A 335 10.47 -5.28 2.58
N GLY A 336 9.67 -5.82 3.48
CA GLY A 336 9.20 -7.20 3.44
C GLY A 336 10.20 -8.24 3.95
N LEU A 337 11.36 -7.84 4.43
CA LEU A 337 12.42 -8.79 4.82
C LEU A 337 12.08 -9.59 6.08
N GLY A 338 11.13 -9.15 6.86
CA GLY A 338 10.63 -9.90 8.03
C GLY A 338 9.45 -10.80 7.67
N ALA A 339 8.45 -10.27 6.99
CA ALA A 339 7.23 -10.99 6.66
C ALA A 339 7.44 -12.05 5.56
N GLY A 340 8.26 -11.74 4.54
CA GLY A 340 8.51 -12.63 3.42
C GLY A 340 8.96 -14.02 3.87
N PRO A 341 10.07 -14.17 4.60
CA PRO A 341 10.50 -15.48 5.07
C PRO A 341 9.62 -16.09 6.15
N ALA A 342 8.88 -15.26 6.91
CA ALA A 342 7.98 -15.74 7.96
C ALA A 342 6.67 -16.32 7.41
N ASN A 343 6.28 -15.93 6.21
CA ASN A 343 5.06 -16.39 5.56
C ASN A 343 5.30 -16.69 4.06
N PRO A 344 6.03 -17.74 3.73
CA PRO A 344 6.44 -18.04 2.35
C PRO A 344 5.29 -18.32 1.39
N GLY A 345 4.09 -18.57 1.90
CA GLY A 345 2.88 -18.74 1.06
C GLY A 345 2.13 -17.45 0.76
N PHE A 346 2.62 -16.29 1.23
CA PHE A 346 2.02 -14.99 0.95
C PHE A 346 2.91 -14.16 0.03
N PRO A 347 2.38 -13.58 -1.04
CA PRO A 347 3.17 -12.83 -2.01
C PRO A 347 3.60 -11.46 -1.46
N THR A 348 4.58 -11.44 -0.57
CA THR A 348 5.10 -10.19 0.02
C THR A 348 5.89 -9.39 -1.02
N GLY A 349 5.39 -8.24 -1.43
CA GLY A 349 6.06 -7.30 -2.33
C GLY A 349 6.47 -6.00 -1.66
N ALA A 350 7.29 -5.20 -2.33
CA ALA A 350 7.52 -3.81 -1.94
C ALA A 350 6.20 -3.03 -2.04
N ILE A 351 5.45 -3.27 -3.12
CA ILE A 351 4.06 -2.88 -3.28
C ILE A 351 3.24 -4.16 -3.46
N TYR A 352 2.23 -4.32 -2.63
CA TYR A 352 1.20 -5.35 -2.77
C TYR A 352 -0.13 -4.67 -3.11
N LEU A 353 -0.66 -5.01 -4.27
CA LEU A 353 -1.91 -4.46 -4.79
C LEU A 353 -2.92 -5.59 -4.88
N SER A 354 -4.06 -5.45 -4.22
CA SER A 354 -5.08 -6.48 -4.13
C SER A 354 -6.47 -5.89 -4.36
N GLU A 355 -7.23 -6.50 -5.27
CA GLU A 355 -8.57 -6.04 -5.66
C GLU A 355 -8.64 -4.52 -5.89
N SER A 356 -7.62 -3.96 -6.52
CA SER A 356 -7.42 -2.52 -6.66
C SER A 356 -7.01 -2.15 -8.07
N GLY A 357 -7.22 -0.90 -8.45
CA GLY A 357 -6.85 -0.44 -9.78
C GLY A 357 -7.59 0.82 -10.17
N SER A 358 -8.08 0.89 -11.40
CA SER A 358 -8.88 1.99 -11.89
C SER A 358 -10.13 1.51 -12.60
N ASP A 359 -11.22 2.25 -12.43
CA ASP A 359 -12.49 2.02 -13.11
C ASP A 359 -13.14 3.36 -13.44
N SER A 360 -13.63 3.50 -14.67
CA SER A 360 -14.28 4.74 -15.14
C SER A 360 -15.54 5.10 -14.34
N ARG A 361 -16.16 4.12 -13.74
CA ARG A 361 -17.36 4.29 -12.89
C ARG A 361 -17.03 4.83 -11.50
N VAL A 362 -15.77 4.76 -11.09
CA VAL A 362 -15.29 5.32 -9.84
C VAL A 362 -14.69 6.69 -10.14
N PRO A 363 -15.37 7.79 -9.77
CA PRO A 363 -14.85 9.12 -10.04
C PRO A 363 -13.53 9.34 -9.30
N GLY A 364 -12.54 9.87 -9.99
CA GLY A 364 -11.22 10.10 -9.41
C GLY A 364 -10.30 10.89 -10.31
N ARG A 365 -9.19 11.34 -9.72
CA ARG A 365 -8.22 12.25 -10.34
C ARG A 365 -7.50 11.64 -11.54
N TYR A 366 -7.32 10.33 -11.56
CA TYR A 366 -6.49 9.65 -12.57
C TYR A 366 -7.29 8.91 -13.65
N GLY A 367 -8.59 9.11 -13.69
CA GLY A 367 -9.46 8.57 -14.74
C GLY A 367 -9.48 7.03 -14.75
N HIS A 368 -8.97 6.45 -15.83
CA HIS A 368 -9.05 5.00 -16.08
C HIS A 368 -7.75 4.24 -15.78
N THR A 369 -6.74 4.88 -15.17
CA THR A 369 -5.44 4.26 -14.94
C THR A 369 -5.02 4.39 -13.49
N PHE A 370 -4.58 3.27 -12.93
CA PHE A 370 -3.82 3.21 -11.70
C PHE A 370 -2.36 3.08 -12.08
N ALA A 371 -1.54 4.07 -11.76
CA ALA A 371 -0.15 4.11 -12.22
C ALA A 371 0.86 3.93 -11.10
N ILE A 372 1.82 3.02 -11.31
CA ILE A 372 3.03 2.82 -10.51
C ILE A 372 4.20 3.13 -11.43
N THR A 373 4.76 4.35 -11.33
CA THR A 373 5.69 4.84 -12.33
C THR A 373 6.88 5.60 -11.73
N GLU A 374 8.01 5.53 -12.40
CA GLU A 374 9.22 6.28 -12.03
C GLU A 374 9.70 6.03 -10.59
N ASN A 375 9.42 4.84 -10.02
CA ASN A 375 9.87 4.47 -8.69
C ASN A 375 11.18 3.68 -8.74
N THR A 376 11.94 3.71 -7.65
CA THR A 376 13.09 2.85 -7.42
C THR A 376 12.77 1.79 -6.37
N PHE A 377 12.98 0.54 -6.71
CA PHE A 377 12.82 -0.61 -5.82
C PHE A 377 14.20 -1.24 -5.59
N LYS A 378 14.68 -1.23 -4.34
CA LYS A 378 16.01 -1.73 -4.02
C LYS A 378 16.00 -2.77 -2.92
N ASN A 379 16.40 -3.99 -3.24
CA ASN A 379 16.58 -5.09 -2.28
C ASN A 379 15.36 -5.32 -1.36
N ASN A 380 14.14 -5.13 -1.87
CA ASN A 380 12.93 -5.56 -1.19
C ASN A 380 12.77 -7.08 -1.32
N TRP A 381 11.93 -7.70 -0.50
CA TRP A 381 11.63 -9.12 -0.58
C TRP A 381 11.05 -9.52 -1.94
N GLY A 382 10.08 -8.76 -2.43
CA GLY A 382 9.51 -8.83 -3.77
C GLY A 382 9.39 -7.43 -4.38
N GLY A 383 9.01 -7.36 -5.64
CA GLY A 383 8.79 -6.12 -6.37
C GLY A 383 7.35 -5.62 -6.22
N VAL A 384 6.67 -5.45 -7.36
CA VAL A 384 5.25 -5.10 -7.43
C VAL A 384 4.45 -6.38 -7.67
N ILE A 385 3.50 -6.65 -6.79
CA ILE A 385 2.61 -7.79 -6.86
C ILE A 385 1.18 -7.28 -7.13
N LEU A 386 0.65 -7.64 -8.28
CA LEU A 386 -0.75 -7.45 -8.63
C LEU A 386 -1.49 -8.76 -8.38
N TRP A 387 -2.38 -8.74 -7.40
CA TRP A 387 -3.04 -9.94 -6.92
C TRP A 387 -4.56 -9.77 -6.85
N GLU A 388 -5.29 -10.84 -6.86
CA GLU A 388 -6.74 -10.83 -6.71
C GLU A 388 -7.23 -12.11 -6.03
N ASN A 389 -8.13 -11.94 -5.06
CA ASN A 389 -8.96 -13.01 -4.56
C ASN A 389 -10.37 -12.84 -5.13
N ALA A 390 -10.72 -13.67 -6.09
CA ALA A 390 -11.98 -13.57 -6.81
C ALA A 390 -13.23 -13.76 -5.93
N ASP A 391 -13.10 -14.43 -4.81
CA ASP A 391 -14.20 -14.64 -3.87
C ASP A 391 -14.40 -13.48 -2.87
N ARG A 392 -13.61 -12.42 -2.97
CA ARG A 392 -13.74 -11.21 -2.16
C ARG A 392 -14.85 -10.29 -2.69
N PHE A 393 -16.08 -10.62 -2.46
CA PHE A 393 -17.25 -9.82 -2.83
C PHE A 393 -18.23 -9.68 -1.66
N CYS A 394 -19.18 -8.79 -1.79
CA CYS A 394 -20.23 -8.59 -0.78
C CYS A 394 -20.92 -9.90 -0.39
N ALA A 395 -21.06 -10.14 0.89
CA ALA A 395 -21.67 -11.33 1.46
C ALA A 395 -21.02 -12.66 1.02
N SER A 396 -19.78 -12.63 0.52
CA SER A 396 -19.01 -13.85 0.27
C SER A 396 -18.58 -14.48 1.59
N PRO A 397 -18.67 -15.80 1.72
CA PRO A 397 -18.10 -16.51 2.86
C PRO A 397 -16.58 -16.38 2.97
N ALA A 398 -15.90 -16.06 1.87
CA ALA A 398 -14.47 -15.82 1.82
C ALA A 398 -14.09 -14.37 2.14
N ASN A 399 -15.05 -13.46 2.21
CA ASN A 399 -14.82 -12.08 2.58
C ASN A 399 -14.65 -11.96 4.10
N THR A 400 -13.42 -11.76 4.53
CA THR A 400 -13.09 -11.58 5.94
C THR A 400 -13.11 -10.13 6.39
N SER A 401 -13.24 -9.17 5.46
CA SER A 401 -13.44 -7.77 5.80
C SER A 401 -14.84 -7.58 6.35
N THR A 402 -14.90 -7.27 7.63
CA THR A 402 -16.13 -7.16 8.38
C THR A 402 -16.88 -5.88 7.99
N GLY A 403 -17.98 -6.02 7.29
CA GLY A 403 -19.07 -5.07 7.31
C GLY A 403 -19.20 -4.13 6.13
N ASP A 404 -18.15 -3.73 5.46
CA ASP A 404 -18.26 -2.84 4.31
C ASP A 404 -18.13 -3.60 3.00
N CYS A 405 -19.28 -3.90 2.42
CA CYS A 405 -19.32 -4.34 1.03
C CYS A 405 -18.89 -3.19 0.13
N THR A 406 -17.68 -3.29 -0.38
CA THR A 406 -17.14 -2.31 -1.30
C THR A 406 -17.66 -2.59 -2.69
N LEU A 407 -18.62 -1.82 -3.11
CA LEU A 407 -19.17 -1.92 -4.45
C LEU A 407 -18.45 -0.93 -5.36
N VAL A 408 -17.93 -1.42 -6.46
CA VAL A 408 -17.33 -0.57 -7.50
C VAL A 408 -18.36 0.39 -8.08
N ASN A 409 -19.60 -0.09 -8.23
CA ASN A 409 -20.70 0.72 -8.75
C ASN A 409 -21.97 0.54 -7.90
N PRO A 410 -22.11 1.27 -6.80
CA PRO A 410 -23.27 1.17 -5.93
C PRO A 410 -24.58 1.63 -6.58
N GLY A 411 -24.53 2.32 -7.72
CA GLY A 411 -25.70 2.68 -8.50
C GLY A 411 -26.32 1.51 -9.28
N VAL A 412 -25.56 0.44 -9.48
CA VAL A 412 -25.98 -0.74 -10.25
C VAL A 412 -26.33 -1.92 -9.34
N VAL A 413 -25.57 -2.11 -8.27
CA VAL A 413 -25.74 -3.22 -7.34
C VAL A 413 -25.82 -2.74 -5.91
N THR A 414 -26.45 -3.52 -5.06
CA THR A 414 -26.56 -3.26 -3.62
C THR A 414 -25.95 -4.39 -2.82
N VAL A 415 -25.61 -4.15 -1.56
CA VAL A 415 -25.14 -5.18 -0.63
C VAL A 415 -26.10 -6.39 -0.61
N LYS A 416 -27.40 -6.14 -0.60
CA LYS A 416 -28.42 -7.20 -0.60
C LYS A 416 -28.44 -8.00 -1.89
N SER A 417 -28.18 -7.37 -3.04
CA SER A 417 -28.18 -8.04 -4.34
C SER A 417 -26.87 -8.81 -4.61
N CYS A 418 -25.79 -8.47 -3.93
CA CYS A 418 -24.50 -9.18 -4.04
C CYS A 418 -24.49 -10.39 -3.10
N ASN A 419 -24.95 -11.51 -3.61
CA ASN A 419 -25.07 -12.76 -2.86
C ASN A 419 -24.78 -13.98 -3.77
N ALA A 420 -24.61 -15.14 -3.17
CA ALA A 420 -24.27 -16.38 -3.86
C ALA A 420 -25.23 -16.74 -5.01
N GLY A 421 -26.52 -16.42 -4.89
CA GLY A 421 -27.51 -16.71 -5.93
C GLY A 421 -27.40 -15.82 -7.16
N ASN A 422 -26.93 -14.58 -6.98
CA ASN A 422 -26.87 -13.60 -8.06
C ASN A 422 -25.48 -13.49 -8.71
N ILE A 423 -24.40 -13.77 -7.97
CA ILE A 423 -23.03 -13.46 -8.39
C ILE A 423 -22.62 -14.09 -9.73
N ALA A 424 -23.25 -15.21 -10.14
CA ALA A 424 -22.97 -15.84 -11.43
C ALA A 424 -23.56 -15.09 -12.65
N HIS A 425 -24.36 -14.07 -12.42
CA HIS A 425 -25.10 -13.36 -13.48
C HIS A 425 -24.70 -11.89 -13.58
N ARG A 426 -24.77 -11.32 -14.79
CA ARG A 426 -24.60 -9.87 -14.98
C ARG A 426 -25.77 -9.09 -14.39
N PRO A 427 -25.55 -7.89 -13.82
CA PRO A 427 -24.26 -7.18 -13.69
C PRO A 427 -23.43 -7.65 -12.49
N PHE A 428 -23.97 -8.48 -11.62
CA PHE A 428 -23.38 -8.85 -10.33
C PHE A 428 -21.99 -9.49 -10.45
N TYR A 429 -21.78 -10.30 -11.46
CA TYR A 429 -20.48 -10.90 -11.75
C TYR A 429 -19.32 -9.87 -11.83
N SER A 430 -19.60 -8.71 -12.38
CA SER A 430 -18.61 -7.63 -12.54
C SER A 430 -18.69 -6.56 -11.46
N ASP A 431 -19.85 -6.31 -10.91
CA ASP A 431 -20.10 -5.12 -10.09
C ASP A 431 -20.22 -5.39 -8.60
N CYS A 432 -20.30 -6.65 -8.18
CA CYS A 432 -20.35 -7.03 -6.76
C CYS A 432 -18.98 -7.13 -6.10
N ARG A 433 -17.89 -6.99 -6.82
CA ARG A 433 -16.54 -7.10 -6.29
C ARG A 433 -15.61 -6.06 -6.88
N TRP A 434 -14.59 -5.73 -6.14
CA TRP A 434 -13.43 -5.01 -6.63
C TRP A 434 -12.53 -6.00 -7.40
N LYS A 435 -11.90 -5.50 -8.45
CA LYS A 435 -10.99 -6.29 -9.29
C LYS A 435 -9.66 -5.57 -9.40
N THR A 436 -8.58 -6.31 -9.50
CA THR A 436 -7.28 -5.74 -9.86
C THR A 436 -7.26 -5.50 -11.36
N GLN A 437 -7.50 -4.24 -11.77
CA GLN A 437 -7.69 -3.90 -13.18
C GLN A 437 -7.16 -2.51 -13.53
N ASN A 438 -6.80 -2.32 -14.81
CA ASN A 438 -6.30 -1.06 -15.35
C ASN A 438 -5.10 -0.51 -14.57
N VAL A 439 -4.18 -1.41 -14.20
CA VAL A 439 -2.95 -1.07 -13.49
C VAL A 439 -1.80 -0.99 -14.48
N SER A 440 -1.10 0.13 -14.47
CA SER A 440 0.13 0.33 -15.25
C SER A 440 1.34 0.41 -14.34
N VAL A 441 2.30 -0.50 -14.52
CA VAL A 441 3.58 -0.53 -13.80
C VAL A 441 4.68 -0.23 -14.81
N ASN A 442 5.16 1.03 -14.85
CA ASN A 442 6.06 1.43 -15.92
C ASN A 442 7.16 2.38 -15.47
N HIS A 443 8.25 2.44 -16.25
CA HIS A 443 9.39 3.34 -16.03
C HIS A 443 10.00 3.23 -14.62
N ASN A 444 9.90 2.05 -13.98
CA ASN A 444 10.48 1.80 -12.68
C ASN A 444 11.87 1.15 -12.80
N ILE A 445 12.68 1.30 -11.77
CA ILE A 445 13.95 0.61 -11.61
C ILE A 445 13.83 -0.41 -10.48
N PHE A 446 14.00 -1.68 -10.81
CA PHE A 446 13.99 -2.80 -9.87
C PHE A 446 15.41 -3.34 -9.72
N ASP A 447 16.02 -3.12 -8.55
CA ASP A 447 17.40 -3.56 -8.22
C ASP A 447 17.35 -4.59 -7.09
N PHE A 448 17.74 -5.82 -7.40
CA PHE A 448 17.59 -6.96 -6.51
C PHE A 448 18.87 -7.78 -6.42
N SER A 449 19.35 -7.94 -5.19
CA SER A 449 20.49 -8.79 -4.87
C SER A 449 20.16 -9.74 -3.71
N PRO A 450 19.99 -11.04 -3.96
CA PRO A 450 19.76 -12.03 -2.89
C PRO A 450 20.82 -11.98 -1.80
N ALA A 451 22.09 -11.79 -2.17
CA ALA A 451 23.19 -11.68 -1.21
C ALA A 451 23.06 -10.47 -0.28
N SER A 452 22.47 -9.36 -0.76
CA SER A 452 22.20 -8.17 0.07
C SER A 452 20.99 -8.33 0.98
N ILE A 453 20.07 -9.25 0.66
CA ILE A 453 18.89 -9.57 1.47
C ILE A 453 19.26 -10.57 2.57
N GLY A 454 20.00 -11.60 2.23
CA GLY A 454 20.48 -12.60 3.16
C GLY A 454 20.01 -14.02 2.84
N PRO A 455 20.39 -15.01 3.67
CA PRO A 455 20.24 -16.44 3.36
C PRO A 455 18.78 -16.91 3.28
N ALA A 456 17.83 -16.18 3.85
CA ALA A 456 16.40 -16.50 3.73
C ALA A 456 15.84 -16.20 2.32
N CYS A 457 16.55 -15.40 1.52
CA CYS A 457 16.14 -15.07 0.17
C CYS A 457 16.48 -16.23 -0.79
N THR A 458 15.55 -17.15 -0.93
CA THR A 458 15.66 -18.33 -1.78
C THR A 458 14.48 -18.41 -2.75
N ILE A 459 14.64 -19.25 -3.78
CA ILE A 459 13.58 -19.54 -4.74
C ILE A 459 12.36 -20.15 -4.03
N SER A 460 12.58 -21.07 -3.11
CA SER A 460 11.50 -21.74 -2.37
C SER A 460 10.71 -20.84 -1.42
N ASN A 461 11.26 -19.67 -1.11
CA ASN A 461 10.62 -18.70 -0.23
C ASN A 461 10.00 -17.53 -1.00
N ASP A 462 9.88 -17.62 -2.33
CA ASP A 462 9.33 -16.58 -3.19
C ASP A 462 10.02 -15.21 -3.07
N CYS A 463 11.32 -15.19 -2.76
CA CYS A 463 12.12 -13.97 -2.77
C CYS A 463 12.46 -13.55 -4.20
N GLY A 464 12.34 -12.27 -4.53
CA GLY A 464 12.63 -11.72 -5.85
C GLY A 464 11.52 -11.97 -6.89
N ILE A 465 10.29 -11.94 -6.46
CA ILE A 465 9.11 -12.14 -7.34
C ILE A 465 8.47 -10.81 -7.69
N GLN A 466 8.03 -10.72 -8.93
CA GLN A 466 7.06 -9.78 -9.44
C GLN A 466 5.96 -10.53 -10.17
N GLY A 467 4.78 -9.92 -10.35
CA GLY A 467 3.81 -10.58 -11.20
C GLY A 467 2.38 -10.07 -11.13
N ILE A 468 1.57 -10.73 -11.97
CA ILE A 468 0.12 -10.56 -12.11
C ILE A 468 -0.49 -11.95 -11.97
N PHE A 469 -1.16 -12.21 -10.86
CA PHE A 469 -1.72 -13.53 -10.62
C PHE A 469 -2.88 -13.50 -9.63
N SER A 470 -3.68 -14.54 -9.65
CA SER A 470 -4.73 -14.77 -8.68
C SER A 470 -4.37 -15.92 -7.76
N GLN A 471 -5.01 -15.99 -6.62
CA GLN A 471 -4.86 -17.12 -5.74
C GLN A 471 -5.96 -18.15 -6.01
N PHE A 472 -5.56 -19.40 -6.17
CA PHE A 472 -6.43 -20.52 -5.97
C PHE A 472 -6.83 -20.58 -4.49
N GLY A 473 -7.92 -19.94 -4.16
CA GLY A 473 -8.53 -20.10 -2.85
C GLY A 473 -9.37 -21.37 -2.77
N SER A 474 -9.83 -21.67 -1.59
CA SER A 474 -10.93 -22.60 -1.39
C SER A 474 -12.23 -21.91 -1.85
N TYR A 475 -12.41 -21.77 -3.16
CA TYR A 475 -13.64 -21.23 -3.70
C TYR A 475 -14.83 -22.07 -3.23
N PRO A 476 -15.89 -21.46 -2.70
CA PRO A 476 -17.12 -22.20 -2.40
C PRO A 476 -17.61 -22.96 -3.63
N SER A 477 -18.28 -24.06 -3.44
CA SER A 477 -18.76 -24.91 -4.56
C SER A 477 -19.67 -24.17 -5.54
N TRP A 478 -20.30 -23.10 -5.09
CA TRP A 478 -21.17 -22.22 -5.89
C TRP A 478 -20.43 -21.08 -6.60
N SER A 479 -19.13 -20.84 -6.29
CA SER A 479 -18.40 -19.71 -6.88
C SER A 479 -18.29 -19.85 -8.40
N PRO A 480 -18.63 -18.83 -9.18
CA PRO A 480 -18.44 -18.82 -10.63
C PRO A 480 -16.97 -18.68 -11.05
N TYR A 481 -16.07 -18.43 -10.10
CA TYR A 481 -14.65 -18.16 -10.34
C TYR A 481 -13.75 -19.38 -10.20
N ARG A 482 -14.35 -20.57 -10.09
CA ARG A 482 -13.57 -21.82 -10.02
C ARG A 482 -12.92 -22.14 -11.36
N GLY A 483 -11.74 -22.76 -11.31
CA GLY A 483 -11.03 -23.29 -12.46
C GLY A 483 -10.49 -22.20 -13.40
N PHE A 484 -9.40 -21.55 -13.05
CA PHE A 484 -8.66 -20.56 -13.87
C PHE A 484 -9.47 -19.35 -14.39
N VAL A 485 -10.68 -19.13 -13.89
CA VAL A 485 -11.48 -17.97 -14.35
C VAL A 485 -10.88 -16.66 -13.87
N ALA A 486 -10.58 -16.58 -12.58
CA ALA A 486 -9.99 -15.37 -12.01
C ALA A 486 -8.56 -15.13 -12.51
N GLU A 487 -7.79 -16.22 -12.60
CA GLU A 487 -6.41 -16.22 -13.06
C GLU A 487 -6.30 -15.75 -14.52
N ASN A 488 -7.20 -16.19 -15.37
CA ASN A 488 -7.27 -15.73 -16.76
C ASN A 488 -7.67 -14.26 -16.83
N HIS A 489 -8.69 -13.86 -16.06
CA HIS A 489 -9.17 -12.47 -16.10
C HIS A 489 -8.15 -11.47 -15.60
N ILE A 490 -7.48 -11.73 -14.47
CA ILE A 490 -6.47 -10.78 -13.94
C ILE A 490 -5.29 -10.63 -14.91
N MET A 491 -4.91 -11.73 -15.59
CA MET A 491 -3.78 -11.73 -16.49
C MET A 491 -4.10 -11.16 -17.87
N PHE A 492 -5.25 -11.49 -18.45
CA PHE A 492 -5.52 -11.25 -19.85
C PHE A 492 -6.65 -10.25 -20.13
N ASP A 493 -7.62 -10.10 -19.21
CA ASP A 493 -8.86 -9.38 -19.50
C ASP A 493 -9.04 -8.11 -18.65
N GLN A 494 -8.20 -7.89 -17.64
CA GLN A 494 -8.33 -6.76 -16.71
C GLN A 494 -7.36 -5.61 -16.97
N ASN A 495 -6.69 -5.61 -18.13
CA ASN A 495 -5.83 -4.52 -18.59
C ASN A 495 -4.75 -4.11 -17.58
N ASN A 496 -4.05 -5.10 -17.02
CA ASN A 496 -2.91 -4.90 -16.15
C ASN A 496 -1.62 -5.04 -16.94
N HIS A 497 -0.73 -4.04 -16.88
CA HIS A 497 0.46 -4.02 -17.73
C HIS A 497 1.70 -3.56 -16.99
N PHE A 498 2.78 -4.31 -17.19
CA PHE A 498 4.15 -3.88 -16.93
C PHE A 498 4.77 -3.43 -18.26
N SER A 499 5.55 -2.33 -18.25
CA SER A 499 6.23 -1.86 -19.46
C SER A 499 7.36 -0.89 -19.15
N ALA A 500 8.35 -0.83 -20.03
CA ALA A 500 9.46 0.13 -19.95
C ALA A 500 10.15 0.20 -18.58
N ASN A 501 10.26 -0.95 -17.89
CA ASN A 501 10.94 -1.07 -16.61
C ASN A 501 12.39 -1.51 -16.80
N ILE A 502 13.26 -1.23 -15.83
CA ILE A 502 14.64 -1.72 -15.77
C ILE A 502 14.76 -2.70 -14.63
N TYR A 503 15.15 -3.93 -14.94
CA TYR A 503 15.38 -4.99 -13.96
C TYR A 503 16.87 -5.28 -13.83
N LYS A 504 17.40 -5.22 -12.60
CA LYS A 504 18.77 -5.58 -12.23
C LYS A 504 18.72 -6.70 -11.21
N GLY A 505 19.42 -7.79 -11.49
CA GLY A 505 19.45 -8.98 -10.64
C GLY A 505 18.47 -10.07 -11.08
N PRO A 506 18.45 -11.21 -10.35
CA PRO A 506 17.74 -12.42 -10.75
C PRO A 506 16.24 -12.38 -10.41
N TRP A 507 15.52 -11.45 -10.99
CA TRP A 507 14.07 -11.33 -10.85
C TRP A 507 13.34 -12.52 -11.47
N ARG A 508 12.26 -12.93 -10.83
CA ARG A 508 11.35 -13.97 -11.32
C ARG A 508 9.95 -13.39 -11.49
N PHE A 509 9.28 -13.80 -12.55
CA PHE A 509 7.98 -13.29 -12.93
C PHE A 509 6.92 -14.36 -12.74
N MET A 510 5.89 -14.05 -11.97
CA MET A 510 4.78 -14.94 -11.68
C MET A 510 3.57 -14.46 -12.47
N ALA A 511 2.94 -15.39 -13.19
CA ALA A 511 1.83 -15.05 -14.06
C ALA A 511 0.68 -16.01 -13.84
N HIS A 512 -0.56 -15.49 -13.98
CA HIS A 512 -1.77 -16.29 -14.06
C HIS A 512 -2.22 -16.84 -12.69
N GLU A 513 -1.43 -17.69 -12.06
CA GLU A 513 -1.70 -18.23 -10.72
C GLU A 513 -0.48 -18.15 -9.81
N GLN A 514 -0.71 -18.16 -8.52
CA GLN A 514 0.37 -18.16 -7.54
C GLN A 514 1.22 -19.43 -7.69
N GLY A 515 2.55 -19.24 -7.73
CA GLY A 515 3.52 -20.32 -7.92
C GLY A 515 3.88 -20.58 -9.38
N ASN A 516 3.12 -20.08 -10.34
CA ASN A 516 3.46 -20.21 -11.75
C ASN A 516 4.51 -19.17 -12.18
N VAL A 517 5.77 -19.52 -12.04
CA VAL A 517 6.89 -18.67 -12.45
C VAL A 517 7.20 -18.91 -13.92
N VAL A 518 7.18 -17.86 -14.72
CA VAL A 518 7.42 -17.89 -16.16
C VAL A 518 8.79 -17.31 -16.51
N PRO A 519 9.50 -17.87 -17.49
CA PRO A 519 10.73 -17.30 -18.02
C PRO A 519 10.48 -15.90 -18.61
N TRP A 520 11.51 -15.04 -18.55
CA TRP A 520 11.47 -13.68 -19.08
C TRP A 520 10.95 -13.60 -20.52
N VAL A 521 11.40 -14.51 -21.38
CA VAL A 521 10.95 -14.55 -22.80
C VAL A 521 9.45 -14.79 -22.94
N LEU A 522 8.88 -15.63 -22.08
CA LEU A 522 7.43 -15.86 -22.08
C LEU A 522 6.68 -14.68 -21.44
N TRP A 523 7.26 -14.08 -20.39
CA TRP A 523 6.67 -12.90 -19.76
C TRP A 523 6.54 -11.75 -20.76
N GLN A 524 7.56 -11.51 -21.59
CA GLN A 524 7.53 -10.48 -22.63
C GLN A 524 6.74 -10.88 -23.88
N GLY A 525 6.60 -12.16 -24.15
CA GLY A 525 5.92 -12.66 -25.35
C GLY A 525 4.53 -13.18 -25.07
N SER A 526 3.87 -13.60 -26.16
CA SER A 526 2.55 -14.22 -26.08
C SER A 526 2.58 -15.50 -25.23
N PRO A 527 1.57 -15.75 -24.36
CA PRO A 527 0.31 -14.98 -24.27
C PRO A 527 0.34 -13.83 -23.24
N TYR A 528 1.45 -13.62 -22.54
CA TYR A 528 1.49 -12.69 -21.41
C TYR A 528 1.70 -11.24 -21.85
N ASP A 529 2.55 -11.00 -22.84
CA ASP A 529 2.81 -9.70 -23.47
C ASP A 529 3.10 -8.57 -22.45
N GLN A 530 3.84 -8.90 -21.38
CA GLN A 530 4.21 -7.94 -20.34
C GLN A 530 5.61 -7.37 -20.60
N ASP A 531 5.93 -6.27 -19.94
CA ASP A 531 7.23 -5.62 -19.97
C ASP A 531 7.78 -5.30 -21.37
N GLY A 532 6.91 -4.94 -22.30
CA GLY A 532 7.32 -4.38 -23.58
C GLY A 532 8.22 -3.15 -23.37
N ASN A 533 9.33 -3.07 -24.12
CA ASN A 533 10.39 -2.06 -23.97
C ASN A 533 11.13 -2.04 -22.61
N SER A 534 10.99 -3.07 -21.82
CA SER A 534 11.77 -3.23 -20.57
C SER A 534 13.13 -3.89 -20.83
N THR A 535 14.08 -3.61 -19.96
CA THR A 535 15.43 -4.19 -20.03
C THR A 535 15.74 -5.03 -18.78
N THR A 536 16.49 -6.11 -18.96
CA THR A 536 16.97 -6.94 -17.87
C THR A 536 18.46 -7.18 -17.97
N ASN A 537 19.15 -7.12 -16.82
CA ASN A 537 20.55 -7.50 -16.67
C ASN A 537 20.67 -8.84 -15.94
N THR A 538 19.76 -9.75 -16.15
CA THR A 538 19.82 -11.12 -15.59
C THR A 538 20.95 -11.91 -16.26
N ARG A 539 22.22 -11.61 -15.92
CA ARG A 539 23.32 -12.51 -16.22
C ARG A 539 23.32 -13.61 -15.15
N GLY A 540 22.80 -14.78 -15.50
CA GLY A 540 22.93 -16.01 -14.73
C GLY A 540 21.77 -16.28 -13.75
N ALA A 541 20.66 -16.76 -14.25
CA ALA A 541 19.75 -17.66 -13.56
C ALA A 541 19.68 -18.95 -14.38
#